data_3878bfe29b3322e31e2bc883a1ede818
#
_entry.id   3878bfe29b3322e31e2bc883a1ede818
#
_cell.length_a   1.000
_cell.length_b   1.000
_cell.length_c   1.000
_cell.angle_alpha   90.00
_cell.angle_beta   90.00
_cell.angle_gamma   90.00
#
_symmetry.space_group_name_H-M   'P 1'
#
loop_
_entity.id
_entity.type
_entity.pdbx_description
1 polymer ?
#
loop_
_entity_poly.entity_id
_entity_poly.type
_entity_poly.pdbx_seq_one_letter_code
_entity_poly.pdbx_strand_id
1 'polypeptide(L)'
;MGALKLPTTNCLGRTQVDFSDIGFYIPNPVNSIQYMIDGFAVIVPYLAVIIPVEIYNFIETMDNVEGANAAGDEYSVRQAQFADGVFTMISACFGGVVPNTVWLGHVSLKRTGAGVGYSVIAGIILLLAGVLGLFTVLSDIIPKAVVAITFLWCAVDMLSQAFRVVDKKYYAAIGVAMVPSVADFLYTQVTGAVGLADLWTEKVASGINDFAPDVCQALTDAGCMWNGVAAVKAGAIVIGILLGTMVAFIIDRRLDKVAIVAFVGAVLSFIGIIHSAAITINFTNQWGIGYLITGVVCLILHFGRNSWCKPDEDMLEYVDDQSEKE
;
A
#
# COMPACT_ATOMS: atom_id res chain seq x y z
N MET A 1 -12.79 38.20 10.88
CA MET A 1 -12.16 37.11 11.62
C MET A 1 -13.26 36.12 11.96
N GLY A 2 -13.50 35.15 11.08
CA GLY A 2 -14.44 34.05 11.33
C GLY A 2 -13.80 33.09 12.31
N ALA A 3 -14.42 32.89 13.44
CA ALA A 3 -13.98 31.87 14.41
C ALA A 3 -14.00 30.50 13.73
N LEU A 4 -12.85 29.87 13.68
CA LEU A 4 -12.70 28.47 13.24
C LEU A 4 -13.67 27.62 14.07
N LYS A 5 -14.80 27.26 13.51
CA LYS A 5 -15.69 26.27 14.12
C LYS A 5 -14.99 24.91 13.98
N LEU A 6 -14.10 24.64 14.92
CA LEU A 6 -13.65 23.27 15.13
C LEU A 6 -14.91 22.42 15.36
N PRO A 7 -15.05 21.27 14.69
CA PRO A 7 -16.14 20.36 15.03
C PRO A 7 -16.05 20.10 16.53
N THR A 8 -17.17 20.14 17.21
CA THR A 8 -17.32 20.00 18.67
C THR A 8 -16.95 18.59 19.18
N THR A 9 -16.20 17.84 18.42
CA THR A 9 -15.55 16.60 18.84
C THR A 9 -14.33 16.99 19.67
N ASN A 10 -14.44 16.83 20.98
CA ASN A 10 -13.28 16.82 21.87
C ASN A 10 -12.20 15.92 21.24
N CYS A 11 -10.92 16.23 21.44
CA CYS A 11 -9.78 15.41 20.98
C CYS A 11 -9.85 13.93 21.40
N LEU A 12 -10.80 13.56 22.25
CA LEU A 12 -11.14 12.22 22.69
C LEU A 12 -12.28 11.57 21.88
N GLY A 13 -12.82 12.25 20.84
CA GLY A 13 -13.76 11.62 19.91
C GLY A 13 -15.11 11.21 20.49
N ARG A 14 -15.57 11.81 21.59
CA ARG A 14 -16.94 11.58 22.07
C ARG A 14 -17.92 12.42 21.27
N THR A 15 -18.43 11.84 20.21
CA THR A 15 -19.73 12.16 19.64
C THR A 15 -20.83 11.59 20.54
N GLN A 16 -22.00 12.23 20.57
CA GLN A 16 -23.16 11.56 21.13
C GLN A 16 -23.43 10.33 20.29
N VAL A 17 -23.51 9.16 20.92
CA VAL A 17 -23.82 7.89 20.24
C VAL A 17 -25.22 8.03 19.65
N ASP A 18 -25.34 7.96 18.34
CA ASP A 18 -26.62 7.99 17.65
C ASP A 18 -27.15 6.56 17.47
N PHE A 19 -28.29 6.28 18.05
CA PHE A 19 -28.96 4.99 17.95
C PHE A 19 -30.05 4.98 16.88
N SER A 20 -30.25 6.08 16.15
CA SER A 20 -31.29 6.19 15.12
C SER A 20 -31.05 5.25 13.95
N ASP A 21 -29.78 4.86 13.72
CA ASP A 21 -29.39 3.97 12.63
C ASP A 21 -29.54 2.48 12.96
N ILE A 22 -29.99 2.14 14.18
CA ILE A 22 -30.30 0.74 14.50
C ILE A 22 -31.60 0.34 13.79
N GLY A 23 -31.47 -0.63 12.91
CA GLY A 23 -32.57 -1.11 12.10
C GLY A 23 -32.27 -2.49 11.53
N PHE A 24 -33.21 -3.00 10.76
CA PHE A 24 -33.02 -4.24 10.04
C PHE A 24 -32.74 -3.95 8.56
N TYR A 25 -31.51 -4.13 8.16
CA TYR A 25 -31.05 -3.83 6.80
C TYR A 25 -30.76 -5.12 6.03
N ILE A 26 -31.58 -5.40 5.03
CA ILE A 26 -31.31 -6.49 4.10
C ILE A 26 -30.63 -5.87 2.88
N PRO A 27 -29.36 -6.22 2.58
CA PRO A 27 -28.67 -5.71 1.40
C PRO A 27 -29.44 -6.15 0.14
N ASN A 28 -29.63 -5.21 -0.78
CA ASN A 28 -30.31 -5.46 -2.05
C ASN A 28 -29.26 -5.67 -3.16
N PRO A 29 -28.99 -6.91 -3.58
CA PRO A 29 -27.96 -7.18 -4.59
C PRO A 29 -28.30 -6.61 -5.97
N VAL A 30 -29.57 -6.44 -6.29
CA VAL A 30 -30.00 -5.92 -7.60
C VAL A 30 -29.54 -4.48 -7.84
N ASN A 31 -29.70 -3.63 -6.82
CA ASN A 31 -29.24 -2.25 -6.91
C ASN A 31 -27.71 -2.17 -7.00
N SER A 32 -27.00 -3.00 -6.24
CA SER A 32 -25.53 -3.03 -6.26
C SER A 32 -25.00 -3.48 -7.62
N ILE A 33 -25.60 -4.48 -8.24
CA ILE A 33 -25.23 -4.94 -9.59
C ILE A 33 -25.45 -3.82 -10.62
N GLN A 34 -26.55 -3.09 -10.53
CA GLN A 34 -26.82 -1.97 -11.44
C GLN A 34 -25.76 -0.88 -11.28
N TYR A 35 -25.40 -0.50 -10.05
CA TYR A 35 -24.32 0.45 -9.79
C TYR A 35 -22.96 -0.02 -10.32
N MET A 36 -22.68 -1.33 -10.26
CA MET A 36 -21.47 -1.90 -10.86
C MET A 36 -21.46 -1.73 -12.39
N ILE A 37 -22.59 -1.98 -13.05
CA ILE A 37 -22.72 -1.82 -14.50
C ILE A 37 -22.53 -0.34 -14.89
N ASP A 38 -23.22 0.55 -14.21
CA ASP A 38 -23.16 2.00 -14.48
C ASP A 38 -21.75 2.56 -14.18
N GLY A 39 -21.08 2.01 -13.16
CA GLY A 39 -19.72 2.38 -12.80
C GLY A 39 -18.66 1.95 -13.80
N PHE A 40 -18.92 0.99 -14.66
CA PHE A 40 -17.93 0.46 -15.62
C PHE A 40 -17.40 1.53 -16.58
N ALA A 41 -18.24 2.49 -16.95
CA ALA A 41 -17.83 3.62 -17.79
C ALA A 41 -16.92 4.63 -17.05
N VAL A 42 -16.97 4.65 -15.73
CA VAL A 42 -16.25 5.62 -14.89
C VAL A 42 -14.95 5.04 -14.34
N ILE A 43 -14.77 3.70 -14.36
CA ILE A 43 -13.67 3.02 -13.69
C ILE A 43 -12.30 3.30 -14.34
N VAL A 44 -12.25 3.60 -15.63
CA VAL A 44 -10.99 3.70 -16.40
C VAL A 44 -9.97 4.68 -15.78
N PRO A 45 -10.34 5.90 -15.37
CA PRO A 45 -9.41 6.80 -14.70
C PRO A 45 -8.85 6.27 -13.36
N TYR A 46 -9.62 5.40 -12.69
CA TYR A 46 -9.24 4.84 -11.39
C TYR A 46 -8.41 3.57 -11.49
N LEU A 47 -8.23 2.99 -12.67
CA LEU A 47 -7.41 1.78 -12.86
C LEU A 47 -5.95 2.00 -12.43
N ALA A 48 -5.43 3.22 -12.52
CA ALA A 48 -4.10 3.57 -12.03
C ALA A 48 -3.93 3.37 -10.51
N VAL A 49 -5.03 3.41 -9.75
CA VAL A 49 -5.04 3.13 -8.31
C VAL A 49 -5.44 1.69 -8.05
N ILE A 50 -6.46 1.19 -8.75
CA ILE A 50 -7.00 -0.15 -8.54
C ILE A 50 -5.96 -1.22 -8.85
N ILE A 51 -5.29 -1.15 -10.00
CA ILE A 51 -4.32 -2.19 -10.41
C ILE A 51 -3.18 -2.36 -9.40
N PRO A 52 -2.48 -1.30 -8.94
CA PRO A 52 -1.47 -1.44 -7.90
C PRO A 52 -1.99 -2.01 -6.58
N VAL A 53 -3.19 -1.60 -6.16
CA VAL A 53 -3.81 -2.07 -4.92
C VAL A 53 -4.16 -3.56 -5.03
N GLU A 54 -4.69 -4.01 -6.16
CA GLU A 54 -5.03 -5.43 -6.37
C GLU A 54 -3.78 -6.32 -6.49
N ILE A 55 -2.71 -5.83 -7.11
CA ILE A 55 -1.41 -6.53 -7.10
C ILE A 55 -0.91 -6.69 -5.66
N TYR A 56 -1.02 -5.65 -4.85
CA TYR A 56 -0.67 -5.71 -3.44
C TYR A 56 -1.54 -6.72 -2.68
N ASN A 57 -2.86 -6.64 -2.80
CA ASN A 57 -3.80 -7.54 -2.15
C ASN A 57 -3.51 -9.02 -2.49
N PHE A 58 -3.18 -9.29 -3.75
CA PHE A 58 -2.77 -10.63 -4.20
C PHE A 58 -1.49 -11.12 -3.48
N ILE A 59 -0.48 -10.26 -3.37
CA ILE A 59 0.79 -10.58 -2.69
C ILE A 59 0.54 -10.73 -1.18
N GLU A 60 -0.24 -9.85 -0.57
CA GLU A 60 -0.58 -9.87 0.84
C GLU A 60 -1.28 -11.18 1.24
N THR A 61 -2.24 -11.64 0.45
CA THR A 61 -2.88 -12.94 0.67
C THR A 61 -1.87 -14.08 0.62
N MET A 62 -0.92 -14.06 -0.33
CA MET A 62 0.17 -15.06 -0.37
C MET A 62 0.99 -15.05 0.92
N ASP A 63 1.49 -13.88 1.31
CA ASP A 63 2.36 -13.72 2.48
C ASP A 63 1.66 -14.14 3.77
N ASN A 64 0.38 -13.79 3.92
CA ASN A 64 -0.41 -14.15 5.09
C ASN A 64 -0.65 -15.68 5.19
N VAL A 65 -0.89 -16.34 4.06
CA VAL A 65 -1.03 -17.80 4.01
C VAL A 65 0.31 -18.51 4.28
N GLU A 66 1.39 -18.03 3.70
CA GLU A 66 2.73 -18.57 3.97
C GLU A 66 3.14 -18.33 5.42
N GLY A 67 2.78 -17.19 5.99
CA GLY A 67 2.97 -16.93 7.43
C GLY A 67 2.20 -17.92 8.31
N ALA A 68 0.97 -18.29 7.94
CA ALA A 68 0.18 -19.30 8.64
C ALA A 68 0.80 -20.69 8.49
N ASN A 69 1.29 -21.04 7.29
CA ASN A 69 2.01 -22.30 7.04
C ASN A 69 3.27 -22.39 7.90
N ALA A 70 4.04 -21.32 7.98
CA ALA A 70 5.23 -21.25 8.84
C ALA A 70 4.90 -21.35 10.34
N ALA A 71 3.68 -20.99 10.74
CA ALA A 71 3.17 -21.16 12.10
C ALA A 71 2.60 -22.56 12.37
N GLY A 72 2.61 -23.46 11.38
CA GLY A 72 2.19 -24.85 11.48
C GLY A 72 0.72 -25.11 11.11
N ASP A 73 0.05 -24.21 10.43
CA ASP A 73 -1.26 -24.43 9.83
C ASP A 73 -1.12 -24.57 8.31
N GLU A 74 -1.28 -25.76 7.79
CA GLU A 74 -1.10 -26.06 6.37
C GLU A 74 -2.32 -25.58 5.54
N TYR A 75 -2.17 -24.46 4.86
CA TYR A 75 -3.15 -23.93 3.92
C TYR A 75 -2.58 -23.84 2.49
N SER A 76 -3.42 -24.10 1.52
CA SER A 76 -3.07 -23.92 0.11
C SER A 76 -3.25 -22.45 -0.30
N VAL A 77 -2.15 -21.79 -0.67
CA VAL A 77 -2.17 -20.39 -1.19
C VAL A 77 -3.16 -20.24 -2.36
N ARG A 78 -3.14 -21.21 -3.29
CA ARG A 78 -4.06 -21.21 -4.45
C ARG A 78 -5.53 -21.23 -4.05
N GLN A 79 -5.89 -22.05 -3.05
CA GLN A 79 -7.28 -22.14 -2.58
C GLN A 79 -7.69 -20.89 -1.82
N ALA A 80 -6.80 -20.32 -1.02
CA ALA A 80 -7.04 -19.08 -0.30
C ALA A 80 -7.29 -17.91 -1.26
N GLN A 81 -6.43 -17.73 -2.26
CA GLN A 81 -6.60 -16.68 -3.27
C GLN A 81 -7.88 -16.84 -4.10
N PHE A 82 -8.22 -18.10 -4.46
CA PHE A 82 -9.48 -18.34 -5.17
C PHE A 82 -10.69 -18.00 -4.29
N ALA A 83 -10.65 -18.35 -3.01
CA ALA A 83 -11.69 -18.01 -2.05
C ALA A 83 -11.81 -16.49 -1.88
N ASP A 84 -10.70 -15.78 -1.71
CA ASP A 84 -10.68 -14.30 -1.62
C ASP A 84 -11.32 -13.64 -2.83
N GLY A 85 -10.97 -14.08 -4.04
CA GLY A 85 -11.56 -13.57 -5.27
C GLY A 85 -13.07 -13.80 -5.34
N VAL A 86 -13.53 -15.02 -5.02
CA VAL A 86 -14.96 -15.37 -5.03
C VAL A 86 -15.73 -14.57 -3.98
N PHE A 87 -15.22 -14.48 -2.75
CA PHE A 87 -15.89 -13.73 -1.69
C PHE A 87 -15.85 -12.22 -1.92
N THR A 88 -14.79 -11.69 -2.53
CA THR A 88 -14.73 -10.29 -2.99
C THR A 88 -15.83 -10.00 -4.02
N MET A 89 -16.01 -10.88 -5.01
CA MET A 89 -17.10 -10.74 -6.00
C MET A 89 -18.47 -10.80 -5.35
N ILE A 90 -18.70 -11.74 -4.43
CA ILE A 90 -19.96 -11.85 -3.68
C ILE A 90 -20.18 -10.57 -2.87
N SER A 91 -19.16 -10.11 -2.12
CA SER A 91 -19.23 -8.87 -1.33
C SER A 91 -19.58 -7.67 -2.21
N ALA A 92 -18.97 -7.53 -3.38
CA ALA A 92 -19.25 -6.47 -4.33
C ALA A 92 -20.72 -6.50 -4.83
N CYS A 93 -21.29 -7.68 -5.08
CA CYS A 93 -22.71 -7.83 -5.45
C CYS A 93 -23.66 -7.34 -4.33
N PHE A 94 -23.22 -7.32 -3.09
CA PHE A 94 -23.95 -6.78 -1.94
C PHE A 94 -23.53 -5.35 -1.55
N GLY A 95 -22.74 -4.67 -2.39
CA GLY A 95 -22.31 -3.28 -2.17
C GLY A 95 -21.02 -3.14 -1.38
N GLY A 96 -20.25 -4.22 -1.18
CA GLY A 96 -18.92 -4.14 -0.57
C GLY A 96 -17.94 -3.38 -1.48
N VAL A 97 -17.24 -2.40 -0.92
CA VAL A 97 -16.31 -1.53 -1.66
C VAL A 97 -14.84 -1.86 -1.40
N VAL A 98 -14.57 -2.84 -0.55
CA VAL A 98 -13.21 -3.27 -0.17
C VAL A 98 -13.05 -4.74 -0.53
N PRO A 99 -11.94 -5.14 -1.18
CA PRO A 99 -11.65 -6.54 -1.44
C PRO A 99 -11.42 -7.30 -0.14
N ASN A 100 -11.76 -8.59 -0.15
CA ASN A 100 -11.38 -9.48 0.95
C ASN A 100 -9.90 -9.84 0.83
N THR A 101 -9.25 -10.08 1.95
CA THR A 101 -7.92 -10.65 2.02
C THR A 101 -7.80 -11.51 3.26
N VAL A 102 -6.85 -12.46 3.24
CA VAL A 102 -6.53 -13.27 4.43
C VAL A 102 -5.94 -12.38 5.51
N TRP A 103 -6.48 -12.49 6.72
CA TRP A 103 -6.08 -11.62 7.82
C TRP A 103 -4.67 -11.92 8.33
N LEU A 104 -3.82 -10.91 8.31
CA LEU A 104 -2.42 -10.94 8.73
C LEU A 104 -2.21 -11.32 10.21
N GLY A 105 -3.20 -11.08 11.07
CA GLY A 105 -3.10 -11.32 12.51
C GLY A 105 -3.28 -12.78 12.95
N HIS A 106 -3.48 -13.74 12.02
CA HIS A 106 -3.67 -15.14 12.33
C HIS A 106 -2.50 -15.73 13.15
N VAL A 107 -1.27 -15.46 12.73
CA VAL A 107 -0.06 -15.95 13.41
C VAL A 107 0.04 -15.44 14.85
N SER A 108 -0.28 -14.17 15.05
CA SER A 108 -0.24 -13.55 16.38
C SER A 108 -1.31 -14.14 17.31
N LEU A 109 -2.53 -14.35 16.83
CA LEU A 109 -3.60 -14.99 17.59
C LEU A 109 -3.30 -16.43 17.91
N LYS A 110 -2.73 -17.19 16.97
CA LYS A 110 -2.30 -18.56 17.20
C LYS A 110 -1.28 -18.67 18.34
N ARG A 111 -0.32 -17.72 18.40
CA ARG A 111 0.66 -17.64 19.51
C ARG A 111 0.00 -17.42 20.87
N THR A 112 -1.16 -16.77 20.93
CA THR A 112 -1.95 -16.59 22.16
C THR A 112 -2.86 -17.78 22.48
N GLY A 113 -2.82 -18.84 21.67
CA GLY A 113 -3.61 -20.07 21.87
C GLY A 113 -5.00 -20.03 21.23
N ALA A 114 -5.29 -19.05 20.38
CA ALA A 114 -6.56 -19.01 19.65
C ALA A 114 -6.59 -20.08 18.54
N GLY A 115 -7.67 -20.82 18.48
CA GLY A 115 -7.96 -21.77 17.38
C GLY A 115 -8.76 -21.09 16.26
N VAL A 116 -8.91 -21.78 15.12
CA VAL A 116 -9.60 -21.27 13.91
C VAL A 116 -11.03 -20.76 14.17
N GLY A 117 -11.67 -21.21 15.25
CA GLY A 117 -13.03 -20.81 15.62
C GLY A 117 -13.23 -19.31 15.83
N TYR A 118 -12.18 -18.55 16.14
CA TYR A 118 -12.29 -17.09 16.29
C TYR A 118 -12.79 -16.40 15.02
N SER A 119 -12.35 -16.87 13.85
CA SER A 119 -12.74 -16.31 12.55
C SER A 119 -14.23 -16.52 12.28
N VAL A 120 -14.75 -17.69 12.62
CA VAL A 120 -16.18 -18.01 12.46
C VAL A 120 -17.02 -17.14 13.38
N ILE A 121 -16.63 -17.01 14.63
CA ILE A 121 -17.34 -16.19 15.63
C ILE A 121 -17.31 -14.72 15.20
N ALA A 122 -16.15 -14.19 14.80
CA ALA A 122 -16.00 -12.84 14.30
C ALA A 122 -16.89 -12.60 13.06
N GLY A 123 -16.91 -13.52 12.11
CA GLY A 123 -17.76 -13.44 10.92
C GLY A 123 -19.24 -13.39 11.26
N ILE A 124 -19.71 -14.19 12.19
CA ILE A 124 -21.12 -14.17 12.66
C ILE A 124 -21.45 -12.83 13.34
N ILE A 125 -20.56 -12.34 14.22
CA ILE A 125 -20.77 -11.06 14.91
C ILE A 125 -20.81 -9.91 13.89
N LEU A 126 -19.89 -9.88 12.93
CA LEU A 126 -19.84 -8.85 11.89
C LEU A 126 -21.08 -8.89 11.00
N LEU A 127 -21.53 -10.09 10.61
CA LEU A 127 -22.74 -10.25 9.82
C LEU A 127 -23.97 -9.71 10.57
N LEU A 128 -24.16 -10.08 11.83
CA LEU A 128 -25.24 -9.59 12.66
C LEU A 128 -25.16 -8.07 12.88
N ALA A 129 -23.96 -7.55 13.11
CA ALA A 129 -23.74 -6.12 13.27
C ALA A 129 -24.09 -5.34 11.99
N GLY A 130 -23.76 -5.89 10.83
CA GLY A 130 -24.11 -5.30 9.54
C GLY A 130 -25.62 -5.28 9.29
N VAL A 131 -26.29 -6.42 9.50
CA VAL A 131 -27.75 -6.55 9.30
C VAL A 131 -28.53 -5.66 10.27
N LEU A 132 -28.03 -5.45 11.47
CA LEU A 132 -28.67 -4.62 12.50
C LEU A 132 -28.26 -3.14 12.46
N GLY A 133 -27.38 -2.72 11.53
CA GLY A 133 -26.89 -1.34 11.44
C GLY A 133 -26.00 -0.92 12.62
N LEU A 134 -25.41 -1.88 13.35
CA LEU A 134 -24.61 -1.60 14.55
C LEU A 134 -23.23 -0.98 14.25
N PHE A 135 -22.76 -0.99 13.00
CA PHE A 135 -21.44 -0.44 12.67
C PHE A 135 -21.35 1.06 12.91
N THR A 136 -22.43 1.82 12.63
CA THR A 136 -22.48 3.26 12.92
C THR A 136 -22.32 3.49 14.41
N VAL A 137 -23.11 2.78 15.22
CA VAL A 137 -23.04 2.87 16.68
C VAL A 137 -21.66 2.47 17.22
N LEU A 138 -21.07 1.40 16.67
CA LEU A 138 -19.72 0.97 17.05
C LEU A 138 -18.66 2.02 16.70
N SER A 139 -18.79 2.68 15.55
CA SER A 139 -17.87 3.76 15.14
C SER A 139 -17.96 4.99 16.04
N ASP A 140 -19.10 5.23 16.63
CA ASP A 140 -19.32 6.31 17.60
C ASP A 140 -18.79 5.96 18.99
N ILE A 141 -18.92 4.69 19.38
CA ILE A 141 -18.46 4.20 20.70
C ILE A 141 -16.94 4.04 20.73
N ILE A 142 -16.35 3.49 19.65
CA ILE A 142 -14.92 3.19 19.62
C ILE A 142 -14.14 4.43 19.14
N PRO A 143 -13.37 5.09 20.01
CA PRO A 143 -12.58 6.25 19.60
C PRO A 143 -11.58 5.86 18.50
N LYS A 144 -11.46 6.68 17.46
CA LYS A 144 -10.46 6.47 16.37
C LYS A 144 -9.04 6.26 16.89
N ALA A 145 -8.69 6.90 18.02
CA ALA A 145 -7.40 6.72 18.67
C ALA A 145 -7.15 5.28 19.15
N VAL A 146 -8.18 4.55 19.61
CA VAL A 146 -8.05 3.14 20.03
C VAL A 146 -7.78 2.25 18.82
N VAL A 147 -8.51 2.49 17.73
CA VAL A 147 -8.30 1.78 16.45
C VAL A 147 -6.91 2.06 15.92
N ALA A 148 -6.44 3.31 15.96
CA ALA A 148 -5.10 3.69 15.51
C ALA A 148 -3.99 2.97 16.29
N ILE A 149 -4.14 2.80 17.61
CA ILE A 149 -3.18 2.05 18.44
C ILE A 149 -3.10 0.58 18.01
N THR A 150 -4.24 -0.04 17.71
CA THR A 150 -4.27 -1.43 17.23
C THR A 150 -3.55 -1.58 15.89
N PHE A 151 -3.81 -0.67 14.94
CA PHE A 151 -3.09 -0.67 13.66
C PHE A 151 -1.59 -0.39 13.83
N LEU A 152 -1.21 0.52 14.74
CA LEU A 152 0.21 0.78 15.03
C LEU A 152 0.90 -0.49 15.56
N TRP A 153 0.24 -1.22 16.46
CA TRP A 153 0.77 -2.49 16.98
C TRP A 153 0.97 -3.51 15.85
N CYS A 154 -0.04 -3.69 14.98
CA CYS A 154 0.07 -4.57 13.82
C CYS A 154 1.22 -4.15 12.89
N ALA A 155 1.35 -2.84 12.61
CA ALA A 155 2.42 -2.34 11.75
C ALA A 155 3.83 -2.63 12.32
N VAL A 156 4.02 -2.43 13.63
CA VAL A 156 5.28 -2.76 14.30
C VAL A 156 5.58 -4.25 14.27
N ASP A 157 4.57 -5.11 14.48
CA ASP A 157 4.74 -6.56 14.42
C ASP A 157 5.11 -7.01 12.99
N MET A 158 4.42 -6.51 11.97
CA MET A 158 4.72 -6.80 10.56
C MET A 158 6.15 -6.37 10.18
N LEU A 159 6.53 -5.14 10.55
CA LEU A 159 7.89 -4.65 10.30
C LEU A 159 8.94 -5.53 11.01
N SER A 160 8.68 -5.91 12.25
CA SER A 160 9.55 -6.82 13.00
C SER A 160 9.67 -8.20 12.33
N GLN A 161 8.57 -8.71 11.77
CA GLN A 161 8.60 -9.97 11.01
C GLN A 161 9.42 -9.85 9.73
N ALA A 162 9.30 -8.77 8.98
CA ALA A 162 10.10 -8.53 7.78
C ALA A 162 11.60 -8.62 8.06
N PHE A 163 12.07 -8.00 9.16
CA PHE A 163 13.47 -8.08 9.57
C PHE A 163 13.90 -9.43 10.16
N ARG A 164 12.96 -10.26 10.63
CA ARG A 164 13.28 -11.59 11.18
C ARG A 164 13.38 -12.68 10.10
N VAL A 165 12.60 -12.54 9.03
CA VAL A 165 12.50 -13.55 7.97
C VAL A 165 13.58 -13.37 6.91
N VAL A 166 14.05 -12.13 6.71
CA VAL A 166 15.00 -11.77 5.67
C VAL A 166 16.42 -11.74 6.23
N ASP A 167 17.38 -12.26 5.46
CA ASP A 167 18.80 -12.20 5.82
C ASP A 167 19.24 -10.75 6.05
N LYS A 168 20.13 -10.53 7.01
CA LYS A 168 20.63 -9.21 7.42
C LYS A 168 21.15 -8.38 6.25
N LYS A 169 21.79 -9.03 5.27
CA LYS A 169 22.31 -8.37 4.07
C LYS A 169 21.24 -7.59 3.29
N TYR A 170 19.97 -7.99 3.37
CA TYR A 170 18.86 -7.33 2.65
C TYR A 170 18.13 -6.25 3.47
N TYR A 171 18.57 -5.92 4.67
CA TYR A 171 17.91 -4.89 5.49
C TYR A 171 17.84 -3.53 4.78
N ALA A 172 18.86 -3.20 3.97
CA ALA A 172 18.84 -2.00 3.14
C ALA A 172 17.71 -2.03 2.10
N ALA A 173 17.41 -3.21 1.53
CA ALA A 173 16.32 -3.38 0.57
C ALA A 173 14.95 -3.15 1.24
N ILE A 174 14.75 -3.64 2.48
CA ILE A 174 13.54 -3.38 3.27
C ILE A 174 13.38 -1.87 3.51
N GLY A 175 14.46 -1.19 3.94
CA GLY A 175 14.44 0.25 4.19
C GLY A 175 14.05 1.06 2.95
N VAL A 176 14.61 0.72 1.79
CA VAL A 176 14.30 1.39 0.52
C VAL A 176 12.87 1.09 0.06
N ALA A 177 12.39 -0.14 0.23
CA ALA A 177 11.02 -0.52 -0.11
C ALA A 177 9.95 0.26 0.69
N MET A 178 10.28 0.73 1.89
CA MET A 178 9.36 1.52 2.73
C MET A 178 9.24 2.99 2.30
N VAL A 179 10.21 3.54 1.57
CA VAL A 179 10.25 4.97 1.21
C VAL A 179 8.97 5.45 0.52
N PRO A 180 8.42 4.72 -0.48
CA PRO A 180 7.18 5.15 -1.13
C PRO A 180 5.97 5.18 -0.20
N SER A 181 5.85 4.23 0.73
CA SER A 181 4.77 4.21 1.73
C SER A 181 4.87 5.38 2.71
N VAL A 182 6.10 5.78 3.10
CA VAL A 182 6.34 6.98 3.90
C VAL A 182 5.95 8.24 3.12
N ALA A 183 6.26 8.29 1.82
CA ALA A 183 5.86 9.41 0.97
C ALA A 183 4.32 9.52 0.84
N ASP A 184 3.63 8.40 0.71
CA ASP A 184 2.15 8.36 0.67
C ASP A 184 1.54 8.82 2.01
N PHE A 185 2.10 8.38 3.13
CA PHE A 185 1.70 8.86 4.45
C PHE A 185 1.90 10.38 4.60
N LEU A 186 3.07 10.91 4.24
CA LEU A 186 3.36 12.35 4.28
C LEU A 186 2.38 13.14 3.41
N TYR A 187 2.15 12.66 2.19
CA TYR A 187 1.20 13.26 1.27
C TYR A 187 -0.20 13.36 1.89
N THR A 188 -0.68 12.27 2.45
CA THR A 188 -2.01 12.19 3.08
C THR A 188 -2.12 13.12 4.29
N GLN A 189 -1.07 13.22 5.13
CA GLN A 189 -1.06 14.10 6.30
C GLN A 189 -1.07 15.58 5.88
N VAL A 190 -0.24 15.95 4.90
CA VAL A 190 -0.15 17.34 4.45
C VAL A 190 -1.45 17.76 3.76
N THR A 191 -1.98 16.96 2.85
CA THR A 191 -3.25 17.26 2.16
C THR A 191 -4.43 17.33 3.12
N GLY A 192 -4.48 16.43 4.11
CA GLY A 192 -5.50 16.46 5.16
C GLY A 192 -5.42 17.70 6.04
N ALA A 193 -4.23 18.07 6.50
CA ALA A 193 -4.02 19.25 7.34
C ALA A 193 -4.37 20.54 6.59
N VAL A 194 -3.98 20.61 5.33
CA VAL A 194 -4.21 21.77 4.46
C VAL A 194 -5.68 21.88 4.08
N GLY A 195 -6.38 20.78 3.80
CA GLY A 195 -7.81 20.77 3.50
C GLY A 195 -8.67 21.25 4.66
N LEU A 196 -8.23 21.07 5.92
CA LEU A 196 -8.90 21.58 7.12
C LEU A 196 -8.72 23.10 7.32
N ALA A 197 -7.71 23.72 6.69
CA ALA A 197 -7.36 25.13 6.94
C ALA A 197 -8.17 26.14 6.11
N ASP A 198 -9.24 25.73 5.42
CA ASP A 198 -10.10 26.55 4.52
C ASP A 198 -9.33 27.40 3.46
N LEU A 199 -8.01 27.37 3.51
CA LEU A 199 -7.13 28.16 2.64
C LEU A 199 -6.98 27.53 1.24
N TRP A 200 -7.48 26.31 1.05
CA TRP A 200 -7.11 25.47 -0.08
C TRP A 200 -8.28 24.94 -0.90
N THR A 201 -9.51 25.09 -0.42
CA THR A 201 -10.73 24.55 -1.07
C THR A 201 -10.94 25.04 -2.50
N GLU A 202 -10.45 26.24 -2.83
CA GLU A 202 -10.53 26.80 -4.19
C GLU A 202 -9.29 26.46 -5.06
N LYS A 203 -8.23 25.91 -4.46
CA LYS A 203 -6.93 25.70 -5.11
C LYS A 203 -6.54 24.24 -5.33
N VAL A 204 -7.45 23.31 -5.05
CA VAL A 204 -7.22 21.88 -5.30
C VAL A 204 -7.36 21.59 -6.79
N ALA A 205 -6.32 21.05 -7.40
CA ALA A 205 -6.32 20.60 -8.79
C ALA A 205 -6.45 19.09 -8.87
N SER A 206 -7.15 18.59 -9.88
CA SER A 206 -7.17 17.15 -10.18
C SER A 206 -5.85 16.72 -10.80
N GLY A 207 -5.30 15.62 -10.30
CA GLY A 207 -4.08 15.06 -10.87
C GLY A 207 -3.13 14.47 -9.82
N ILE A 208 -1.86 14.26 -10.20
CA ILE A 208 -0.79 13.79 -9.29
C ILE A 208 -0.61 14.72 -8.11
N ASN A 209 -0.65 16.05 -8.39
CA ASN A 209 -0.63 17.09 -7.39
C ASN A 209 -2.07 17.55 -7.16
N ASP A 210 -2.63 17.23 -6.01
CA ASP A 210 -3.98 17.66 -5.64
C ASP A 210 -4.06 19.18 -5.36
N PHE A 211 -2.93 19.89 -5.42
CA PHE A 211 -2.84 21.34 -5.26
C PHE A 211 -2.69 22.07 -6.57
N ALA A 212 -3.16 23.31 -6.62
CA ALA A 212 -2.93 24.18 -7.76
C ALA A 212 -1.42 24.45 -7.96
N PRO A 213 -0.97 24.72 -9.20
CA PRO A 213 0.45 24.86 -9.52
C PRO A 213 1.19 25.92 -8.68
N ASP A 214 0.53 27.03 -8.35
CA ASP A 214 1.09 28.09 -7.50
C ASP A 214 1.37 27.61 -6.07
N VAL A 215 0.55 26.71 -5.55
CA VAL A 215 0.71 26.09 -4.25
C VAL A 215 1.84 25.08 -4.27
N CYS A 216 1.91 24.23 -5.31
CA CYS A 216 3.01 23.30 -5.49
C CYS A 216 4.35 24.03 -5.60
N GLN A 217 4.37 25.18 -6.29
CA GLN A 217 5.56 26.02 -6.39
C GLN A 217 5.94 26.62 -5.04
N ALA A 218 4.98 27.17 -4.28
CA ALA A 218 5.23 27.71 -2.96
C ALA A 218 5.78 26.67 -1.98
N LEU A 219 5.29 25.44 -2.02
CA LEU A 219 5.83 24.31 -1.24
C LEU A 219 7.26 23.97 -1.65
N THR A 220 7.54 24.02 -2.94
CA THR A 220 8.88 23.75 -3.47
C THR A 220 9.86 24.85 -3.05
N ASP A 221 9.45 26.11 -3.14
CA ASP A 221 10.24 27.28 -2.72
C ASP A 221 10.51 27.27 -1.20
N ALA A 222 9.60 26.70 -0.42
CA ALA A 222 9.78 26.47 1.01
C ALA A 222 10.70 25.25 1.34
N GLY A 223 11.26 24.59 0.31
CA GLY A 223 12.16 23.44 0.46
C GLY A 223 11.45 22.07 0.57
N CYS A 224 10.13 22.03 0.34
CA CYS A 224 9.39 20.78 0.29
C CYS A 224 9.44 20.19 -1.13
N MET A 225 9.98 18.99 -1.28
CA MET A 225 10.02 18.28 -2.57
C MET A 225 8.65 17.71 -2.94
N TRP A 226 7.61 18.55 -2.94
CA TRP A 226 6.21 18.14 -3.08
C TRP A 226 5.93 17.31 -4.34
N ASN A 227 6.45 17.76 -5.48
CA ASN A 227 6.30 17.05 -6.75
C ASN A 227 6.90 15.62 -6.70
N GLY A 228 8.04 15.46 -6.00
CA GLY A 228 8.66 14.16 -5.78
C GLY A 228 7.82 13.27 -4.89
N VAL A 229 7.31 13.82 -3.79
CA VAL A 229 6.42 13.08 -2.85
C VAL A 229 5.15 12.64 -3.56
N ALA A 230 4.50 13.51 -4.32
CA ALA A 230 3.29 13.22 -5.08
C ALA A 230 3.53 12.14 -6.16
N ALA A 231 4.65 12.17 -6.86
CA ALA A 231 4.99 11.17 -7.86
C ALA A 231 5.30 9.80 -7.24
N VAL A 232 6.01 9.77 -6.11
CA VAL A 232 6.39 8.51 -5.43
C VAL A 232 5.19 7.88 -4.72
N LYS A 233 4.24 8.67 -4.22
CA LYS A 233 3.00 8.13 -3.65
C LYS A 233 2.14 7.41 -4.69
N ALA A 234 2.15 7.88 -5.94
CA ALA A 234 1.31 7.33 -7.01
C ALA A 234 1.80 5.92 -7.43
N GLY A 235 1.19 4.91 -6.87
CA GLY A 235 1.59 3.51 -6.99
C GLY A 235 2.65 3.09 -5.95
N ALA A 236 2.68 3.72 -4.75
CA ALA A 236 3.68 3.54 -3.72
C ALA A 236 4.03 2.07 -3.42
N ILE A 237 3.03 1.19 -3.39
CA ILE A 237 3.19 -0.23 -3.12
C ILE A 237 4.05 -0.90 -4.20
N VAL A 238 3.68 -0.71 -5.47
CA VAL A 238 4.42 -1.30 -6.61
C VAL A 238 5.82 -0.69 -6.71
N ILE A 239 5.94 0.62 -6.49
CA ILE A 239 7.24 1.31 -6.46
C ILE A 239 8.12 0.74 -5.34
N GLY A 240 7.57 0.49 -4.15
CA GLY A 240 8.27 -0.13 -3.03
C GLY A 240 8.80 -1.53 -3.38
N ILE A 241 7.96 -2.37 -4.00
CA ILE A 241 8.36 -3.69 -4.47
C ILE A 241 9.48 -3.59 -5.52
N LEU A 242 9.34 -2.71 -6.50
CA LEU A 242 10.36 -2.52 -7.54
C LEU A 242 11.70 -2.06 -6.95
N LEU A 243 11.69 -1.01 -6.13
CA LEU A 243 12.91 -0.46 -5.54
C LEU A 243 13.57 -1.45 -4.57
N GLY A 244 12.80 -2.10 -3.69
CA GLY A 244 13.30 -3.12 -2.79
C GLY A 244 13.92 -4.30 -3.54
N THR A 245 13.25 -4.78 -4.60
CA THR A 245 13.75 -5.86 -5.45
C THR A 245 15.03 -5.47 -6.20
N MET A 246 15.08 -4.23 -6.72
CA MET A 246 16.30 -3.72 -7.38
C MET A 246 17.48 -3.70 -6.40
N VAL A 247 17.28 -3.18 -5.18
CA VAL A 247 18.34 -3.13 -4.15
C VAL A 247 18.77 -4.53 -3.74
N ALA A 248 17.83 -5.47 -3.54
CA ALA A 248 18.16 -6.85 -3.23
C ALA A 248 19.03 -7.50 -4.33
N PHE A 249 18.69 -7.29 -5.61
CA PHE A 249 19.51 -7.79 -6.71
C PHE A 249 20.86 -7.07 -6.88
N ILE A 250 20.95 -5.80 -6.50
CA ILE A 250 22.25 -5.09 -6.44
C ILE A 250 23.14 -5.72 -5.37
N ILE A 251 22.61 -6.00 -4.17
CA ILE A 251 23.32 -6.69 -3.09
C ILE A 251 23.83 -8.06 -3.54
N ASP A 252 23.00 -8.80 -4.28
CA ASP A 252 23.37 -10.09 -4.85
C ASP A 252 24.26 -9.99 -6.12
N ARG A 253 24.65 -8.78 -6.51
CA ARG A 253 25.46 -8.51 -7.72
C ARG A 253 24.84 -9.05 -9.02
N ARG A 254 23.52 -9.16 -9.06
CA ARG A 254 22.75 -9.65 -10.22
C ARG A 254 22.21 -8.48 -11.05
N LEU A 255 23.13 -7.74 -11.68
CA LEU A 255 22.80 -6.54 -12.47
C LEU A 255 21.91 -6.85 -13.68
N ASP A 256 21.95 -8.07 -14.21
CA ASP A 256 21.01 -8.58 -15.21
C ASP A 256 19.55 -8.49 -14.71
N LYS A 257 19.30 -8.93 -13.50
CA LYS A 257 17.96 -8.88 -12.89
C LYS A 257 17.54 -7.46 -12.52
N VAL A 258 18.47 -6.63 -12.04
CA VAL A 258 18.21 -5.20 -11.80
C VAL A 258 17.71 -4.53 -13.07
N ALA A 259 18.37 -4.80 -14.21
CA ALA A 259 17.97 -4.25 -15.49
C ALA A 259 16.55 -4.68 -15.90
N ILE A 260 16.21 -5.96 -15.71
CA ILE A 260 14.84 -6.45 -16.01
C ILE A 260 13.80 -5.71 -15.15
N VAL A 261 14.03 -5.61 -13.85
CA VAL A 261 13.09 -4.91 -12.93
C VAL A 261 13.00 -3.44 -13.28
N ALA A 262 14.10 -2.79 -13.62
CA ALA A 262 14.11 -1.39 -14.05
C ALA A 262 13.32 -1.19 -15.35
N PHE A 263 13.45 -2.08 -16.35
CA PHE A 263 12.65 -2.00 -17.57
C PHE A 263 11.16 -2.22 -17.31
N VAL A 264 10.80 -3.13 -16.40
CA VAL A 264 9.40 -3.28 -15.94
C VAL A 264 8.91 -1.98 -15.30
N GLY A 265 9.69 -1.37 -14.42
CA GLY A 265 9.37 -0.08 -13.82
C GLY A 265 9.21 1.05 -14.86
N ALA A 266 10.06 1.07 -15.89
CA ALA A 266 9.93 2.04 -17.00
C ALA A 266 8.60 1.86 -17.75
N VAL A 267 8.25 0.63 -18.11
CA VAL A 267 6.98 0.32 -18.80
C VAL A 267 5.78 0.74 -17.96
N LEU A 268 5.75 0.36 -16.67
CA LEU A 268 4.66 0.71 -15.76
C LEU A 268 4.52 2.23 -15.58
N SER A 269 5.65 2.96 -15.56
CA SER A 269 5.66 4.41 -15.47
C SER A 269 5.20 5.09 -16.76
N PHE A 270 5.57 4.56 -17.93
CA PHE A 270 5.14 5.10 -19.22
C PHE A 270 3.65 4.85 -19.50
N ILE A 271 3.08 3.76 -19.00
CA ILE A 271 1.65 3.46 -19.10
C ILE A 271 0.85 4.28 -18.06
N GLY A 272 1.51 4.81 -17.02
CA GLY A 272 0.88 5.60 -15.98
C GLY A 272 0.27 4.78 -14.84
N ILE A 273 0.72 3.53 -14.65
CA ILE A 273 0.32 2.69 -13.48
C ILE A 273 1.05 3.16 -12.22
N ILE A 274 2.30 3.62 -12.37
CA ILE A 274 3.09 4.22 -11.30
C ILE A 274 3.57 5.61 -11.71
N HIS A 275 3.86 6.47 -10.74
CA HIS A 275 4.30 7.86 -10.95
C HIS A 275 3.34 8.71 -11.79
N SER A 276 2.05 8.34 -11.80
CA SER A 276 1.00 9.05 -12.52
C SER A 276 -0.32 9.01 -11.75
N ALA A 277 -1.16 10.02 -11.92
CA ALA A 277 -2.50 10.09 -11.34
C ALA A 277 -3.54 9.30 -12.15
N ALA A 278 -3.25 9.02 -13.41
CA ALA A 278 -4.15 8.31 -14.32
C ALA A 278 -3.37 7.44 -15.29
N ILE A 279 -4.01 6.38 -15.79
CA ILE A 279 -3.44 5.55 -16.86
C ILE A 279 -3.45 6.37 -18.14
N THR A 280 -2.27 6.86 -18.49
CA THR A 280 -2.04 7.62 -19.73
C THR A 280 -0.68 7.23 -20.29
N ILE A 281 -0.60 6.95 -21.58
CA ILE A 281 0.69 6.65 -22.20
C ILE A 281 1.48 7.95 -22.34
N ASN A 282 2.55 8.06 -21.58
CA ASN A 282 3.43 9.24 -21.60
C ASN A 282 4.91 8.81 -21.62
N PHE A 283 5.51 8.79 -22.79
CA PHE A 283 6.94 8.45 -22.98
C PHE A 283 7.90 9.56 -22.51
N THR A 284 7.40 10.75 -22.14
CA THR A 284 8.21 11.83 -21.60
C THR A 284 8.24 11.83 -20.07
N ASN A 285 7.61 10.85 -19.43
CA ASN A 285 7.63 10.69 -17.98
C ASN A 285 9.07 10.52 -17.50
N GLN A 286 9.53 11.50 -16.70
CA GLN A 286 10.92 11.56 -16.20
C GLN A 286 11.29 10.34 -15.36
N TRP A 287 10.33 9.78 -14.60
CA TRP A 287 10.54 8.56 -13.80
C TRP A 287 10.74 7.34 -14.69
N GLY A 288 9.93 7.19 -15.74
CA GLY A 288 10.09 6.11 -16.73
C GLY A 288 11.44 6.18 -17.44
N ILE A 289 11.86 7.38 -17.81
CA ILE A 289 13.21 7.62 -18.40
C ILE A 289 14.30 7.26 -17.37
N GLY A 290 14.14 7.63 -16.09
CA GLY A 290 15.08 7.29 -15.04
C GLY A 290 15.25 5.77 -14.87
N TYR A 291 14.16 5.01 -14.84
CA TYR A 291 14.21 3.55 -14.83
C TYR A 291 14.86 2.97 -16.08
N LEU A 292 14.56 3.52 -17.26
CA LEU A 292 15.18 3.08 -18.52
C LEU A 292 16.70 3.27 -18.48
N ILE A 293 17.16 4.44 -18.07
CA ILE A 293 18.60 4.73 -17.93
C ILE A 293 19.24 3.77 -16.93
N THR A 294 18.62 3.54 -15.78
CA THR A 294 19.10 2.60 -14.77
C THR A 294 19.23 1.19 -15.35
N GLY A 295 18.23 0.73 -16.10
CA GLY A 295 18.26 -0.58 -16.76
C GLY A 295 19.41 -0.70 -17.76
N VAL A 296 19.59 0.31 -18.60
CA VAL A 296 20.68 0.35 -19.59
C VAL A 296 22.05 0.36 -18.90
N VAL A 297 22.24 1.20 -17.88
CA VAL A 297 23.51 1.26 -17.12
C VAL A 297 23.81 -0.09 -16.47
N CYS A 298 22.82 -0.73 -15.84
CA CYS A 298 23.01 -2.06 -15.23
C CYS A 298 23.38 -3.13 -16.26
N LEU A 299 22.80 -3.09 -17.47
CA LEU A 299 23.21 -4.01 -18.56
C LEU A 299 24.65 -3.75 -19.01
N ILE A 300 25.03 -2.48 -19.20
CA ILE A 300 26.39 -2.12 -19.58
C ILE A 300 27.39 -2.64 -18.54
N LEU A 301 27.12 -2.43 -17.26
CA LEU A 301 27.94 -2.92 -16.16
C LEU A 301 27.95 -4.45 -16.08
N HIS A 302 26.81 -5.10 -16.34
CA HIS A 302 26.72 -6.56 -16.36
C HIS A 302 27.62 -7.18 -17.45
N PHE A 303 27.57 -6.65 -18.67
CA PHE A 303 28.42 -7.14 -19.74
C PHE A 303 29.90 -6.73 -19.57
N GLY A 304 30.16 -5.57 -18.94
CA GLY A 304 31.50 -5.06 -18.67
C GLY A 304 32.20 -5.74 -17.49
N ARG A 305 31.51 -6.49 -16.65
CA ARG A 305 32.05 -7.04 -15.37
C ARG A 305 33.27 -7.95 -15.56
N ASN A 306 33.40 -8.64 -16.69
CA ASN A 306 34.54 -9.53 -16.97
C ASN A 306 35.66 -8.84 -17.70
N SER A 307 35.51 -7.57 -18.08
CA SER A 307 36.45 -6.81 -18.88
C SER A 307 36.96 -5.58 -18.13
N TRP A 308 36.22 -4.47 -18.23
CA TRP A 308 36.62 -3.16 -17.73
C TRP A 308 35.98 -2.76 -16.40
N CYS A 309 34.98 -3.54 -15.91
CA CYS A 309 34.34 -3.38 -14.62
C CYS A 309 34.62 -4.55 -13.68
N LYS A 310 35.82 -5.14 -13.73
CA LYS A 310 36.17 -6.21 -12.80
C LYS A 310 36.14 -5.67 -11.39
N PRO A 311 35.47 -6.35 -10.44
CA PRO A 311 35.58 -6.00 -9.04
C PRO A 311 37.02 -6.24 -8.58
N ASP A 312 37.49 -5.39 -7.69
CA ASP A 312 38.76 -5.56 -7.02
C ASP A 312 38.71 -6.81 -6.14
N GLU A 313 39.64 -7.75 -6.33
CA GLU A 313 39.65 -9.02 -5.61
C GLU A 313 39.84 -8.80 -4.09
N ASP A 314 40.66 -7.82 -3.72
CA ASP A 314 40.89 -7.45 -2.30
C ASP A 314 39.62 -6.92 -1.64
N MET A 315 38.78 -6.19 -2.39
CA MET A 315 37.49 -5.69 -1.88
C MET A 315 36.45 -6.81 -1.76
N LEU A 316 36.52 -7.84 -2.58
CA LEU A 316 35.65 -9.01 -2.48
C LEU A 316 35.95 -9.83 -1.23
N GLU A 317 37.22 -10.10 -0.95
CA GLU A 317 37.67 -10.82 0.23
C GLU A 317 37.29 -10.06 1.53
N TYR A 318 37.43 -8.72 1.53
CA TYR A 318 37.03 -7.89 2.67
C TYR A 318 35.52 -7.97 2.95
N VAL A 319 34.67 -7.97 1.93
CA VAL A 319 33.21 -8.04 2.09
C VAL A 319 32.79 -9.42 2.59
N ASP A 320 33.39 -10.49 2.07
CA ASP A 320 33.08 -11.86 2.49
C ASP A 320 33.53 -12.10 3.95
N ASP A 321 34.69 -11.60 4.37
CA ASP A 321 35.21 -11.68 5.76
C ASP A 321 34.29 -10.92 6.76
N GLN A 322 33.66 -9.82 6.33
CA GLN A 322 32.70 -9.11 7.18
C GLN A 322 31.36 -9.84 7.28
N SER A 323 30.92 -10.52 6.19
CA SER A 323 29.66 -11.27 6.19
C SER A 323 29.71 -12.54 7.05
N GLU A 324 30.91 -13.13 7.24
CA GLU A 324 31.11 -14.28 8.14
C GLU A 324 31.20 -13.90 9.63
N LYS A 325 31.52 -12.63 9.94
CA LYS A 325 31.68 -12.13 11.31
C LYS A 325 30.38 -11.57 11.93
N GLU A 326 29.33 -11.34 11.17
CA GLU A 326 28.00 -10.87 11.61
C GLU A 326 26.97 -12.01 11.78
#